data_0ae8de89a7a261c82efd4665476a6fbd
#
_entry.id   0ae8de89a7a261c82efd4665476a6fbd
#
_cell.length_a   1.000
_cell.length_b   1.000
_cell.length_c   1.000
_cell.angle_alpha   90.00
_cell.angle_beta   90.00
_cell.angle_gamma   90.00
#
_symmetry.space_group_name_H-M   'P 1'
#
loop_
_entity.id
_entity.type
_entity.pdbx_description
1 polymer ?
#
loop_
_entity_poly.entity_id
_entity_poly.type
_entity_poly.pdbx_seq_one_letter_code
_entity_poly.pdbx_strand_id
1 'polypeptide(L)'
;TKVKPGDHVSGAPLKPCMKCEDCQNGNFSLCKHYSFIGSREQGSNADYVVIPEQNAVVYDPSISYEQAAMFEPSTVALHGLLQNEYQGGQYVAVLGGGTIGMFTMQWAKIFGSRKVVVFDISEERLELAKRLGADAVINTTNENYMQEAMELTGGKG
;
A
#
# COMPACT_ATOMS: atom_id res chain seq x y z
N THR A 1 -3.54 -7.64 -28.19
CA THR A 1 -3.29 -6.52 -27.23
C THR A 1 -4.25 -6.62 -26.07
N LYS A 2 -3.75 -6.39 -24.85
CA LYS A 2 -4.56 -6.38 -23.62
C LYS A 2 -5.33 -5.07 -23.46
N VAL A 3 -4.89 -4.02 -24.14
CA VAL A 3 -5.45 -2.67 -24.05
C VAL A 3 -5.78 -2.13 -25.44
N LYS A 4 -6.78 -1.27 -25.51
CA LYS A 4 -7.24 -0.60 -26.74
C LYS A 4 -7.48 0.90 -26.44
N PRO A 5 -7.50 1.76 -27.48
CA PRO A 5 -7.86 3.16 -27.31
C PRO A 5 -9.23 3.33 -26.63
N GLY A 6 -9.28 4.20 -25.62
CA GLY A 6 -10.47 4.46 -24.81
C GLY A 6 -10.59 3.63 -23.54
N ASP A 7 -9.72 2.64 -23.31
CA ASP A 7 -9.70 1.91 -22.04
C ASP A 7 -9.19 2.81 -20.90
N HIS A 8 -9.83 2.69 -19.75
CA HIS A 8 -9.34 3.26 -18.49
C HIS A 8 -8.28 2.32 -17.94
N VAL A 9 -7.06 2.85 -17.71
CA VAL A 9 -5.92 2.05 -17.27
C VAL A 9 -5.22 2.65 -16.07
N SER A 10 -4.77 1.79 -15.16
CA SER A 10 -3.78 2.10 -14.12
C SER A 10 -2.46 1.47 -14.50
N GLY A 11 -1.34 2.12 -14.23
CA GLY A 11 -0.01 1.67 -14.66
C GLY A 11 0.88 1.26 -13.50
N ALA A 12 1.37 0.03 -13.50
CA ALA A 12 2.41 -0.39 -12.57
C ALA A 12 3.75 0.28 -12.95
N PRO A 13 4.44 0.97 -12.02
CA PRO A 13 5.63 1.75 -12.38
C PRO A 13 6.90 0.92 -12.57
N LEU A 14 7.00 -0.27 -11.97
CA LEU A 14 8.17 -1.14 -12.07
C LEU A 14 8.27 -1.78 -13.45
N LYS A 15 9.41 -1.60 -14.12
CA LYS A 15 9.74 -2.21 -15.41
C LYS A 15 10.91 -3.17 -15.25
N PRO A 16 10.69 -4.45 -14.93
CA PRO A 16 11.75 -5.42 -14.80
C PRO A 16 12.37 -5.75 -16.16
N CYS A 17 13.64 -6.17 -16.19
CA CYS A 17 14.34 -6.45 -17.45
C CYS A 17 13.87 -7.72 -18.17
N MET A 18 13.11 -8.58 -17.52
CA MET A 18 12.56 -9.85 -18.01
C MET A 18 13.61 -10.91 -18.46
N LYS A 19 14.92 -10.65 -18.21
CA LYS A 19 16.03 -11.50 -18.71
C LYS A 19 16.88 -12.10 -17.61
N CYS A 20 17.03 -11.42 -16.45
CA CYS A 20 17.86 -11.91 -15.35
C CYS A 20 17.19 -13.08 -14.63
N GLU A 21 17.97 -13.80 -13.86
CA GLU A 21 17.51 -14.95 -13.08
C GLU A 21 16.32 -14.61 -12.18
N ASP A 22 16.39 -13.48 -11.47
CA ASP A 22 15.29 -13.03 -10.63
C ASP A 22 13.98 -12.85 -11.42
N CYS A 23 14.06 -12.22 -12.61
CA CYS A 23 12.89 -12.05 -13.48
C CYS A 23 12.35 -13.39 -14.00
N GLN A 24 13.24 -14.31 -14.37
CA GLN A 24 12.84 -15.64 -14.85
C GLN A 24 12.15 -16.47 -13.76
N ASN A 25 12.51 -16.22 -12.49
CA ASN A 25 11.88 -16.84 -11.32
C ASN A 25 10.66 -16.06 -10.79
N GLY A 26 10.22 -14.98 -11.48
CA GLY A 26 9.07 -14.17 -11.08
C GLY A 26 9.36 -13.15 -9.97
N ASN A 27 10.58 -13.03 -9.51
CA ASN A 27 11.01 -12.12 -8.46
C ASN A 27 11.33 -10.72 -9.03
N PHE A 28 10.34 -10.08 -9.64
CA PHE A 28 10.53 -8.83 -10.39
C PHE A 28 11.07 -7.68 -9.55
N SER A 29 10.72 -7.61 -8.28
CA SER A 29 11.22 -6.60 -7.34
C SER A 29 12.72 -6.71 -7.06
N LEU A 30 13.33 -7.88 -7.28
CA LEU A 30 14.77 -8.14 -7.11
C LEU A 30 15.57 -7.90 -8.39
N CYS A 31 14.92 -7.50 -9.50
CA CYS A 31 15.58 -7.26 -10.77
C CYS A 31 16.67 -6.19 -10.65
N LYS A 32 17.94 -6.56 -10.93
CA LYS A 32 19.09 -5.64 -10.86
C LYS A 32 19.16 -4.63 -12.01
N HIS A 33 18.40 -4.86 -13.08
CA HIS A 33 18.38 -4.07 -14.31
C HIS A 33 17.01 -3.46 -14.59
N TYR A 34 16.25 -3.17 -13.54
CA TYR A 34 14.92 -2.58 -13.68
C TYR A 34 14.97 -1.09 -14.05
N SER A 35 13.95 -0.62 -14.73
CA SER A 35 13.57 0.79 -14.76
C SER A 35 12.33 1.03 -13.90
N PHE A 36 12.07 2.29 -13.60
CA PHE A 36 10.92 2.68 -12.77
C PHE A 36 10.37 4.02 -13.28
N ILE A 37 9.11 3.99 -13.72
CA ILE A 37 8.41 5.17 -14.25
C ILE A 37 8.29 6.21 -13.12
N GLY A 38 8.72 7.43 -13.39
CA GLY A 38 8.69 8.54 -12.43
C GLY A 38 9.95 8.71 -11.59
N SER A 39 10.92 7.76 -11.63
CA SER A 39 12.19 7.90 -10.92
C SER A 39 13.42 7.62 -11.77
N ARG A 40 13.40 6.63 -12.64
CA ARG A 40 14.49 6.29 -13.57
C ARG A 40 14.19 6.65 -15.01
N GLU A 41 12.98 7.01 -15.29
CA GLU A 41 12.50 7.53 -16.56
C GLU A 41 11.35 8.52 -16.34
N GLN A 42 10.86 9.15 -17.40
CA GLN A 42 9.77 10.13 -17.34
C GLN A 42 8.53 9.53 -16.67
N GLY A 43 7.90 10.28 -15.76
CA GLY A 43 6.74 9.89 -14.99
C GLY A 43 5.43 10.40 -15.57
N SER A 44 4.35 10.20 -14.79
CA SER A 44 2.98 10.57 -15.16
C SER A 44 2.59 12.01 -14.78
N ASN A 45 3.52 12.81 -14.26
CA ASN A 45 3.25 14.23 -14.00
C ASN A 45 3.38 15.04 -15.31
N ALA A 46 2.62 14.64 -16.34
CA ALA A 46 2.57 15.14 -17.70
C ALA A 46 1.24 14.78 -18.35
N ASP A 47 0.92 15.42 -19.49
CA ASP A 47 -0.30 15.12 -20.25
C ASP A 47 -0.33 13.70 -20.81
N TYR A 48 0.85 13.13 -21.08
CA TYR A 48 1.02 11.80 -21.63
C TYR A 48 2.18 11.07 -20.96
N VAL A 49 1.99 9.76 -20.74
CA VAL A 49 3.04 8.85 -20.26
C VAL A 49 3.05 7.58 -21.12
N VAL A 50 4.23 7.07 -21.42
CA VAL A 50 4.38 5.80 -22.15
C VAL A 50 4.66 4.68 -21.14
N ILE A 51 3.81 3.70 -21.11
CA ILE A 51 3.97 2.51 -20.27
C ILE A 51 3.94 1.23 -21.14
N PRO A 52 4.69 0.17 -20.79
CA PRO A 52 4.56 -1.11 -21.45
C PRO A 52 3.15 -1.68 -21.28
N GLU A 53 2.61 -2.33 -22.31
CA GLU A 53 1.29 -2.96 -22.24
C GLU A 53 1.15 -3.92 -21.04
N GLN A 54 2.19 -4.66 -20.72
CA GLN A 54 2.21 -5.57 -19.58
C GLN A 54 2.05 -4.89 -18.21
N ASN A 55 2.39 -3.60 -18.12
CA ASN A 55 2.25 -2.77 -16.93
C ASN A 55 0.88 -2.09 -16.83
N ALA A 56 0.09 -2.13 -17.91
CA ALA A 56 -1.23 -1.53 -17.94
C ALA A 56 -2.29 -2.50 -17.40
N VAL A 57 -3.07 -2.03 -16.43
CA VAL A 57 -4.21 -2.76 -15.85
C VAL A 57 -5.48 -2.01 -16.21
N VAL A 58 -6.33 -2.63 -17.03
CA VAL A 58 -7.63 -2.06 -17.38
C VAL A 58 -8.56 -2.17 -16.17
N TYR A 59 -9.30 -1.12 -15.89
CA TYR A 59 -10.29 -1.09 -14.82
C TYR A 59 -11.64 -0.60 -15.31
N ASP A 60 -12.69 -0.85 -14.52
CA ASP A 60 -14.07 -0.49 -14.87
C ASP A 60 -14.21 1.03 -14.92
N PRO A 61 -14.78 1.60 -16.02
CA PRO A 61 -14.98 3.05 -16.16
C PRO A 61 -15.87 3.70 -15.08
N SER A 62 -16.62 2.91 -14.30
CA SER A 62 -17.38 3.43 -13.16
C SER A 62 -16.48 3.86 -11.98
N ILE A 63 -15.22 3.39 -11.96
CA ILE A 63 -14.22 3.80 -10.96
C ILE A 63 -13.63 5.13 -11.39
N SER A 64 -13.66 6.14 -10.51
CA SER A 64 -13.10 7.45 -10.83
C SER A 64 -11.57 7.41 -10.95
N TYR A 65 -10.98 8.41 -11.61
CA TYR A 65 -9.52 8.51 -11.74
C TYR A 65 -8.83 8.66 -10.38
N GLU A 66 -9.45 9.37 -9.44
CA GLU A 66 -8.96 9.52 -8.06
C GLU A 66 -8.93 8.17 -7.33
N GLN A 67 -9.96 7.36 -7.50
CA GLN A 67 -10.01 6.00 -6.94
C GLN A 67 -8.96 5.10 -7.62
N ALA A 68 -8.84 5.17 -8.94
CA ALA A 68 -7.85 4.37 -9.67
C ALA A 68 -6.40 4.77 -9.34
N ALA A 69 -6.15 6.03 -9.02
CA ALA A 69 -4.84 6.50 -8.57
C ALA A 69 -4.41 5.86 -7.23
N MET A 70 -5.35 5.32 -6.46
CA MET A 70 -5.06 4.63 -5.20
C MET A 70 -4.69 3.15 -5.38
N PHE A 71 -4.84 2.56 -6.57
CA PHE A 71 -4.55 1.14 -6.78
C PHE A 71 -3.10 0.79 -6.49
N GLU A 72 -2.16 1.54 -7.05
CA GLU A 72 -0.72 1.26 -6.87
C GLU A 72 -0.30 1.36 -5.40
N PRO A 73 -0.53 2.48 -4.68
CA PRO A 73 -0.16 2.57 -3.27
C PRO A 73 -0.90 1.56 -2.38
N SER A 74 -2.12 1.19 -2.74
CA SER A 74 -2.86 0.13 -2.03
C SER A 74 -2.17 -1.23 -2.18
N THR A 75 -1.64 -1.55 -3.38
CA THR A 75 -0.90 -2.81 -3.58
C THR A 75 0.44 -2.84 -2.86
N VAL A 76 1.11 -1.69 -2.70
CA VAL A 76 2.33 -1.58 -1.86
C VAL A 76 2.03 -1.97 -0.41
N ALA A 77 0.94 -1.44 0.15
CA ALA A 77 0.50 -1.76 1.50
C ALA A 77 0.13 -3.23 1.66
N LEU A 78 -0.61 -3.79 0.70
CA LEU A 78 -0.97 -5.21 0.68
C LEU A 78 0.26 -6.09 0.62
N HIS A 79 1.20 -5.79 -0.27
CA HIS A 79 2.46 -6.54 -0.39
C HIS A 79 3.23 -6.54 0.93
N GLY A 80 3.36 -5.38 1.58
CA GLY A 80 4.01 -5.28 2.89
C GLY A 80 3.34 -6.13 3.96
N LEU A 81 2.01 -6.19 3.98
CA LEU A 81 1.26 -7.04 4.92
C LEU A 81 1.53 -8.53 4.66
N LEU A 82 1.47 -8.95 3.40
CA LEU A 82 1.67 -10.36 3.02
C LEU A 82 3.11 -10.84 3.22
N GLN A 83 4.13 -9.96 3.09
CA GLN A 83 5.52 -10.30 3.35
C GLN A 83 5.79 -10.66 4.84
N ASN A 84 4.93 -10.24 5.75
CA ASN A 84 5.02 -10.57 7.17
C ASN A 84 4.29 -11.88 7.55
N GLU A 85 3.98 -12.73 6.58
CA GLU A 85 3.26 -14.01 6.79
C GLU A 85 1.95 -13.84 7.58
N TYR A 86 1.28 -12.70 7.37
CA TYR A 86 0.06 -12.37 8.09
C TYR A 86 -1.08 -13.37 7.78
N GLN A 87 -1.67 -13.96 8.83
CA GLN A 87 -2.68 -15.03 8.72
C GLN A 87 -4.07 -14.66 9.25
N GLY A 88 -4.29 -13.41 9.65
CA GLY A 88 -5.51 -12.99 10.33
C GLY A 88 -5.50 -13.33 11.83
N GLY A 89 -6.47 -12.80 12.57
CA GLY A 89 -6.60 -13.02 14.02
C GLY A 89 -5.53 -12.35 14.91
N GLN A 90 -4.55 -11.70 14.31
CA GLN A 90 -3.42 -11.07 14.99
C GLN A 90 -3.75 -9.63 15.40
N TYR A 91 -3.00 -9.12 16.36
CA TYR A 91 -2.89 -7.67 16.60
C TYR A 91 -1.95 -7.08 15.58
N VAL A 92 -2.32 -5.93 15.01
CA VAL A 92 -1.50 -5.22 14.01
C VAL A 92 -1.23 -3.81 14.49
N ALA A 93 0.05 -3.47 14.63
CA ALA A 93 0.51 -2.12 14.87
C ALA A 93 0.95 -1.48 13.54
N VAL A 94 0.34 -0.39 13.15
CA VAL A 94 0.70 0.38 11.96
C VAL A 94 1.44 1.63 12.41
N LEU A 95 2.73 1.69 12.14
CA LEU A 95 3.60 2.81 12.49
C LEU A 95 3.60 3.84 11.35
N GLY A 96 2.90 4.95 11.55
CA GLY A 96 2.69 6.01 10.58
C GLY A 96 1.33 5.94 9.89
N GLY A 97 0.48 6.94 10.14
CA GLY A 97 -0.85 7.12 9.56
C GLY A 97 -0.83 7.86 8.21
N GLY A 98 0.23 7.70 7.40
CA GLY A 98 0.27 8.20 6.02
C GLY A 98 -0.54 7.32 5.06
N THR A 99 -0.47 7.63 3.76
CA THR A 99 -1.24 6.91 2.73
C THR A 99 -1.04 5.39 2.80
N ILE A 100 0.20 4.92 2.86
CA ILE A 100 0.51 3.48 2.92
C ILE A 100 0.00 2.88 4.24
N GLY A 101 0.21 3.55 5.38
CA GLY A 101 -0.29 3.09 6.67
C GLY A 101 -1.81 2.96 6.71
N MET A 102 -2.54 3.92 6.13
CA MET A 102 -4.00 3.84 6.02
C MET A 102 -4.48 2.67 5.18
N PHE A 103 -3.80 2.37 4.06
CA PHE A 103 -4.11 1.16 3.28
C PHE A 103 -3.74 -0.12 4.03
N THR A 104 -2.57 -0.15 4.69
CA THR A 104 -2.16 -1.31 5.50
C THR A 104 -3.18 -1.60 6.59
N MET A 105 -3.65 -0.58 7.30
CA MET A 105 -4.70 -0.70 8.31
C MET A 105 -5.98 -1.31 7.74
N GLN A 106 -6.47 -0.79 6.61
CA GLN A 106 -7.70 -1.28 5.98
C GLN A 106 -7.53 -2.72 5.47
N TRP A 107 -6.40 -3.05 4.82
CA TRP A 107 -6.10 -4.42 4.40
C TRP A 107 -6.04 -5.37 5.58
N ALA A 108 -5.37 -4.99 6.68
CA ALA A 108 -5.33 -5.79 7.89
C ALA A 108 -6.75 -6.06 8.44
N LYS A 109 -7.65 -5.07 8.42
CA LYS A 109 -9.07 -5.24 8.80
C LYS A 109 -9.79 -6.21 7.87
N ILE A 110 -9.62 -6.08 6.55
CA ILE A 110 -10.22 -6.96 5.53
C ILE A 110 -9.77 -8.41 5.73
N PHE A 111 -8.51 -8.64 6.04
CA PHE A 111 -7.96 -9.97 6.32
C PHE A 111 -8.25 -10.49 7.73
N GLY A 112 -9.10 -9.80 8.50
CA GLY A 112 -9.61 -10.31 9.77
C GLY A 112 -8.64 -10.17 10.93
N SER A 113 -7.91 -9.05 11.04
CA SER A 113 -7.16 -8.70 12.25
C SER A 113 -8.05 -8.76 13.47
N ARG A 114 -7.50 -9.21 14.58
CA ARG A 114 -8.17 -9.11 15.87
C ARG A 114 -8.33 -7.66 16.32
N LYS A 115 -7.29 -6.85 16.12
CA LYS A 115 -7.29 -5.42 16.39
C LYS A 115 -6.20 -4.74 15.56
N VAL A 116 -6.49 -3.57 15.02
CA VAL A 116 -5.50 -2.72 14.33
C VAL A 116 -5.37 -1.40 15.07
N VAL A 117 -4.14 -1.07 15.45
CA VAL A 117 -3.78 0.17 16.15
C VAL A 117 -2.88 1.00 15.23
N VAL A 118 -3.22 2.27 15.01
CA VAL A 118 -2.42 3.19 14.19
C VAL A 118 -1.69 4.17 15.10
N PHE A 119 -0.40 4.30 14.87
CA PHE A 119 0.50 5.20 15.58
C PHE A 119 0.91 6.34 14.65
N ASP A 120 0.78 7.58 15.07
CA ASP A 120 1.28 8.76 14.35
C ASP A 120 1.53 9.91 15.34
N ILE A 121 2.21 10.95 14.89
CA ILE A 121 2.36 12.21 15.63
C ILE A 121 1.27 13.22 15.28
N SER A 122 0.55 13.03 14.17
CA SER A 122 -0.47 13.94 13.64
C SER A 122 -1.86 13.53 14.11
N GLU A 123 -2.50 14.38 14.90
CA GLU A 123 -3.90 14.19 15.32
C GLU A 123 -4.85 14.07 14.12
N GLU A 124 -4.64 14.86 13.07
CA GLU A 124 -5.48 14.80 11.87
C GLU A 124 -5.43 13.40 11.21
N ARG A 125 -4.25 12.80 11.11
CA ARG A 125 -4.09 11.43 10.58
C ARG A 125 -4.69 10.40 11.51
N LEU A 126 -4.55 10.55 12.80
CA LEU A 126 -5.15 9.66 13.81
C LEU A 126 -6.67 9.70 13.73
N GLU A 127 -7.26 10.88 13.60
CA GLU A 127 -8.71 11.02 13.40
C GLU A 127 -9.18 10.41 12.07
N LEU A 128 -8.39 10.55 10.99
CA LEU A 128 -8.68 9.87 9.74
C LEU A 128 -8.64 8.34 9.90
N ALA A 129 -7.62 7.82 10.61
CA ALA A 129 -7.51 6.38 10.88
C ALA A 129 -8.74 5.85 11.62
N LYS A 130 -9.24 6.54 12.64
CA LYS A 130 -10.48 6.19 13.35
C LYS A 130 -11.67 6.12 12.38
N ARG A 131 -11.85 7.15 11.56
CA ARG A 131 -12.94 7.20 10.56
C ARG A 131 -12.86 6.07 9.54
N LEU A 132 -11.65 5.63 9.18
CA LEU A 132 -11.41 4.54 8.25
C LEU A 132 -11.45 3.14 8.91
N GLY A 133 -11.69 3.06 10.22
CA GLY A 133 -11.97 1.80 10.92
C GLY A 133 -10.81 1.22 11.75
N ALA A 134 -9.80 2.02 12.11
CA ALA A 134 -8.82 1.61 13.12
C ALA A 134 -9.52 1.32 14.45
N ASP A 135 -9.14 0.23 15.13
CA ASP A 135 -9.72 -0.13 16.42
C ASP A 135 -9.22 0.77 17.56
N ALA A 136 -8.02 1.29 17.40
CA ALA A 136 -7.46 2.31 18.28
C ALA A 136 -6.41 3.15 17.52
N VAL A 137 -6.12 4.32 18.06
CA VAL A 137 -5.05 5.19 17.56
C VAL A 137 -4.25 5.69 18.75
N ILE A 138 -2.95 5.89 18.56
CA ILE A 138 -2.04 6.35 19.61
C ILE A 138 -1.18 7.47 19.05
N ASN A 139 -1.18 8.62 19.73
CA ASN A 139 -0.26 9.70 19.43
C ASN A 139 1.09 9.43 20.12
N THR A 140 2.13 9.24 19.32
CA THR A 140 3.47 8.89 19.82
C THR A 140 4.24 10.07 20.41
N THR A 141 3.66 11.27 20.42
CA THR A 141 4.20 12.41 21.16
C THR A 141 3.84 12.36 22.66
N ASN A 142 2.88 11.53 23.06
CA ASN A 142 2.52 11.31 24.47
C ASN A 142 3.60 10.46 25.15
N GLU A 143 4.03 10.82 26.33
CA GLU A 143 5.09 10.11 27.05
C GLU A 143 4.74 8.66 27.41
N ASN A 144 3.44 8.37 27.56
CA ASN A 144 2.92 7.05 27.95
C ASN A 144 2.43 6.19 26.77
N TYR A 145 2.73 6.56 25.51
CA TYR A 145 2.22 5.86 24.33
C TYR A 145 2.49 4.34 24.30
N MET A 146 3.64 3.92 24.85
CA MET A 146 3.97 2.49 24.94
C MET A 146 3.09 1.77 25.97
N GLN A 147 2.77 2.39 27.09
CA GLN A 147 1.87 1.82 28.08
C GLN A 147 0.47 1.69 27.50
N GLU A 148 -0.03 2.70 26.81
CA GLU A 148 -1.33 2.64 26.10
C GLU A 148 -1.37 1.48 25.10
N ALA A 149 -0.29 1.28 24.33
CA ALA A 149 -0.17 0.17 23.39
C ALA A 149 -0.24 -1.20 24.07
N MET A 150 0.47 -1.36 25.19
CA MET A 150 0.48 -2.60 25.96
C MET A 150 -0.90 -2.91 26.58
N GLU A 151 -1.60 -1.91 27.08
CA GLU A 151 -2.95 -2.07 27.64
C GLU A 151 -3.95 -2.56 26.57
N LEU A 152 -3.84 -2.08 25.32
CA LEU A 152 -4.69 -2.50 24.21
C LEU A 152 -4.57 -3.98 23.85
N THR A 153 -3.43 -4.60 24.15
CA THR A 153 -3.15 -6.02 23.89
C THR A 153 -3.23 -6.89 25.14
N GLY A 154 -3.55 -6.32 26.28
CA GLY A 154 -3.53 -7.01 27.56
C GLY A 154 -2.12 -7.43 27.99
N GLY A 155 -1.11 -6.61 27.66
CA GLY A 155 0.28 -6.84 28.00
C GLY A 155 1.03 -7.85 27.12
N LYS A 156 0.49 -8.18 25.97
CA LYS A 156 1.09 -9.20 25.08
C LYS A 156 1.94 -8.59 23.94
N GLY A 157 2.02 -7.27 23.88
CA GLY A 157 2.71 -6.56 22.80
C GLY A 157 1.81 -6.30 21.60
#